data_4561bfe0a8782caeada1121e756ad637
#
_entry.id   4561bfe0a8782caeada1121e756ad637
#
_cell.length_a   1.000
_cell.length_b   1.000
_cell.length_c   1.000
_cell.angle_alpha   90.00
_cell.angle_beta   90.00
_cell.angle_gamma   90.00
#
_symmetry.space_group_name_H-M   'P 1'
#
loop_
_entity.id
_entity.type
_entity.pdbx_description
1 polymer ?
#
loop_
_entity_poly.entity_id
_entity_poly.type
_entity_poly.pdbx_seq_one_letter_code
_entity_poly.pdbx_strand_id
1 'polypeptide(L)'
;MGGDTGRVAQALEPGADSQPAEAEDRAVPGHWEGDLITGSRNKSAIGTLVERTTRFTILLHLPDGHDAEHVQRAIIDKMASLPELLRNSLTWDQGAELALHKRIGASLDMAVYFCDPHSPWQRGTNENTNGLLRQYFPKGTDLSKYPEDYLDAVAEELNDRPRKTLGFMKPSEKIIELLDAA
;
A
#
# COMPACT_ATOMS: atom_id res chain seq x y z
N MET A 1 -12.96 -48.97 -21.91
CA MET A 1 -13.89 -47.86 -21.71
C MET A 1 -13.38 -47.08 -20.51
N GLY A 2 -12.51 -46.14 -20.77
CA GLY A 2 -11.91 -45.26 -19.76
C GLY A 2 -12.70 -43.94 -19.72
N GLY A 3 -13.36 -43.71 -18.61
CA GLY A 3 -13.92 -42.39 -18.31
C GLY A 3 -12.79 -41.43 -17.92
N ASP A 4 -12.46 -40.56 -18.81
CA ASP A 4 -11.63 -39.38 -18.53
C ASP A 4 -12.45 -38.39 -17.69
N THR A 5 -12.31 -38.51 -16.38
CA THR A 5 -12.77 -37.46 -15.49
C THR A 5 -11.77 -36.32 -15.55
N GLY A 6 -12.03 -35.39 -16.48
CA GLY A 6 -11.35 -34.11 -16.54
C GLY A 6 -11.32 -33.49 -15.15
N ARG A 7 -10.17 -33.54 -14.51
CA ARG A 7 -9.83 -32.71 -13.38
C ARG A 7 -9.80 -31.29 -13.88
N VAL A 8 -10.93 -30.61 -13.72
CA VAL A 8 -10.95 -29.16 -13.78
C VAL A 8 -9.98 -28.72 -12.68
N ALA A 9 -8.81 -28.25 -13.10
CA ALA A 9 -7.92 -27.56 -12.21
C ALA A 9 -8.72 -26.34 -11.69
N GLN A 10 -9.24 -26.45 -10.48
CA GLN A 10 -9.66 -25.29 -9.74
C GLN A 10 -8.44 -24.39 -9.71
N ALA A 11 -8.52 -23.28 -10.43
CA ALA A 11 -7.61 -22.17 -10.23
C ALA A 11 -7.71 -21.87 -8.74
N LEU A 12 -6.66 -22.22 -8.00
CA LEU A 12 -6.49 -21.78 -6.63
C LEU A 12 -6.61 -20.27 -6.70
N GLU A 13 -7.68 -19.76 -6.11
CA GLU A 13 -7.72 -18.35 -5.74
C GLU A 13 -6.34 -18.04 -5.16
N PRO A 14 -5.69 -16.90 -5.46
CA PRO A 14 -4.51 -16.50 -4.73
C PRO A 14 -4.95 -16.10 -3.32
N GLY A 15 -5.39 -17.09 -2.60
CA GLY A 15 -5.65 -17.04 -1.19
C GLY A 15 -4.34 -17.31 -0.53
N ALA A 16 -3.79 -16.31 0.16
CA ALA A 16 -2.81 -16.51 1.20
C ALA A 16 -1.62 -17.43 0.84
N ASP A 17 -1.13 -17.38 -0.37
CA ASP A 17 0.20 -17.90 -0.64
C ASP A 17 1.18 -16.91 -0.01
N SER A 18 1.92 -17.44 0.93
CA SER A 18 3.05 -16.81 1.58
C SER A 18 3.75 -15.87 0.62
N GLN A 19 3.89 -14.62 1.01
CA GLN A 19 4.65 -13.66 0.23
C GLN A 19 5.99 -14.28 -0.19
N PRO A 20 6.45 -14.03 -1.41
CA PRO A 20 7.77 -14.47 -1.84
C PRO A 20 8.82 -14.05 -0.79
N ALA A 21 9.78 -14.89 -0.57
CA ALA A 21 10.76 -14.76 0.50
C ALA A 21 11.27 -13.33 0.66
N GLU A 22 11.12 -12.77 1.85
CA GLU A 22 11.35 -11.36 2.20
C GLU A 22 12.71 -10.79 1.75
N ALA A 23 13.68 -11.62 1.41
CA ALA A 23 15.03 -11.20 1.06
C ALA A 23 15.19 -10.82 -0.42
N GLU A 24 14.50 -11.48 -1.34
CA GLU A 24 14.58 -11.19 -2.78
C GLU A 24 13.68 -10.00 -3.17
N ASP A 25 12.58 -9.83 -2.48
CA ASP A 25 11.58 -8.79 -2.72
C ASP A 25 12.06 -7.38 -2.32
N ARG A 26 13.09 -7.28 -1.47
CA ARG A 26 13.61 -6.00 -0.98
C ARG A 26 14.47 -5.23 -1.99
N ALA A 27 14.97 -5.90 -3.02
CA ALA A 27 15.81 -5.29 -4.04
C ALA A 27 15.04 -4.79 -5.26
N VAL A 28 13.78 -5.25 -5.43
CA VAL A 28 12.92 -4.88 -6.58
C VAL A 28 11.92 -3.82 -6.14
N PRO A 29 11.87 -2.66 -6.81
CA PRO A 29 10.89 -1.62 -6.48
C PRO A 29 9.48 -2.02 -6.92
N GLY A 30 8.47 -1.29 -6.40
CA GLY A 30 7.08 -1.46 -6.83
C GLY A 30 6.23 -2.37 -5.95
N HIS A 31 6.75 -2.81 -4.81
CA HIS A 31 6.01 -3.58 -3.81
C HIS A 31 5.58 -2.66 -2.66
N TRP A 32 4.28 -2.50 -2.51
CA TRP A 32 3.67 -1.55 -1.58
C TRP A 32 3.02 -2.24 -0.40
N GLU A 33 3.09 -1.60 0.74
CA GLU A 33 2.28 -1.91 1.92
C GLU A 33 1.23 -0.83 2.10
N GLY A 34 -0.02 -1.22 2.28
CA GLY A 34 -1.14 -0.31 2.45
C GLY A 34 -1.87 -0.50 3.77
N ASP A 35 -2.38 0.59 4.31
CA ASP A 35 -3.16 0.61 5.55
C ASP A 35 -4.03 1.88 5.64
N LEU A 36 -4.88 1.95 6.65
CA LEU A 36 -5.62 3.14 7.03
C LEU A 36 -5.17 3.64 8.41
N ILE A 37 -4.92 4.93 8.53
CA ILE A 37 -4.96 5.58 9.83
C ILE A 37 -6.36 6.16 10.03
N THR A 38 -6.96 5.88 11.16
CA THR A 38 -8.33 6.29 11.46
C THR A 38 -8.38 7.46 12.43
N GLY A 39 -9.36 8.30 12.23
CA GLY A 39 -9.66 9.43 13.09
C GLY A 39 -10.60 9.09 14.24
N SER A 40 -11.20 10.11 14.81
CA SER A 40 -12.12 9.99 15.94
C SER A 40 -13.26 9.02 15.64
N ARG A 41 -13.44 8.04 16.51
CA ARG A 41 -14.52 7.03 16.44
C ARG A 41 -14.60 6.28 15.09
N ASN A 42 -13.47 6.14 14.39
CA ASN A 42 -13.39 5.52 13.06
C ASN A 42 -14.30 6.17 12.00
N LYS A 43 -14.67 7.44 12.16
CA LYS A 43 -15.56 8.14 11.23
C LYS A 43 -14.84 8.67 10.00
N SER A 44 -13.55 8.90 10.12
CA SER A 44 -12.68 9.39 9.04
C SER A 44 -11.40 8.58 8.98
N ALA A 45 -10.75 8.59 7.82
CA ALA A 45 -9.49 7.88 7.63
C ALA A 45 -8.62 8.60 6.59
N ILE A 46 -7.33 8.30 6.62
CA ILE A 46 -6.36 8.58 5.57
C ILE A 46 -5.73 7.25 5.19
N GLY A 47 -5.69 6.93 3.91
CA GLY A 47 -4.99 5.76 3.43
C GLY A 47 -3.49 6.03 3.33
N THR A 48 -2.70 5.00 3.58
CA THR A 48 -1.24 5.06 3.48
C THR A 48 -0.75 3.97 2.55
N LEU A 49 0.08 4.32 1.59
CA LEU A 49 0.79 3.40 0.73
C LEU A 49 2.28 3.66 0.90
N VAL A 50 3.04 2.64 1.27
CA VAL A 50 4.48 2.75 1.48
C VAL A 50 5.21 1.73 0.61
N GLU A 51 6.10 2.20 -0.24
CA GLU A 51 6.94 1.33 -1.08
C GLU A 51 8.03 0.70 -0.22
N ARG A 52 8.16 -0.63 -0.28
CA ARG A 52 8.95 -1.43 0.68
C ARG A 52 10.45 -1.20 0.58
N THR A 53 10.96 -1.00 -0.62
CA THR A 53 12.40 -0.83 -0.87
C THR A 53 12.87 0.58 -0.56
N THR A 54 12.11 1.57 -0.98
CA THR A 54 12.50 2.99 -0.93
C THR A 54 11.90 3.74 0.25
N ARG A 55 10.91 3.16 0.94
CA ARG A 55 10.11 3.83 1.97
C ARG A 55 9.30 5.02 1.43
N PHE A 56 9.19 5.14 0.11
CA PHE A 56 8.41 6.20 -0.51
C PHE A 56 6.93 6.08 -0.11
N THR A 57 6.35 7.18 0.32
CA THR A 57 5.01 7.22 0.91
C THR A 57 4.06 8.02 0.04
N ILE A 58 2.89 7.46 -0.19
CA ILE A 58 1.73 8.13 -0.80
C ILE A 58 0.61 8.15 0.23
N LEU A 59 -0.10 9.27 0.34
CA LEU A 59 -1.28 9.39 1.18
C LEU A 59 -2.54 9.43 0.30
N LEU A 60 -3.58 8.73 0.75
CA LEU A 60 -4.87 8.66 0.07
C LEU A 60 -5.87 9.57 0.77
N HIS A 61 -6.42 10.51 0.04
CA HIS A 61 -7.48 11.39 0.51
C HIS A 61 -8.83 10.68 0.45
N LEU A 62 -9.50 10.57 1.59
CA LEU A 62 -10.76 9.84 1.76
C LEU A 62 -11.80 10.74 2.46
N PRO A 63 -12.21 11.87 1.84
CA PRO A 63 -13.07 12.87 2.51
C PRO A 63 -14.49 12.36 2.75
N ASP A 64 -15.00 11.49 1.88
CA ASP A 64 -16.40 11.05 1.86
C ASP A 64 -16.63 9.70 2.53
N GLY A 65 -15.56 9.04 2.97
CA GLY A 65 -15.63 7.75 3.63
C GLY A 65 -14.46 6.85 3.30
N HIS A 66 -14.36 5.76 4.04
CA HIS A 66 -13.29 4.77 3.87
C HIS A 66 -13.83 3.35 3.65
N ASP A 67 -15.00 3.24 3.05
CA ASP A 67 -15.52 1.98 2.54
C ASP A 67 -14.73 1.50 1.30
N ALA A 68 -15.02 0.28 0.86
CA ALA A 68 -14.29 -0.36 -0.21
C ALA A 68 -14.27 0.44 -1.52
N GLU A 69 -15.35 1.15 -1.87
CA GLU A 69 -15.41 1.94 -3.10
C GLU A 69 -14.53 3.17 -3.06
N HIS A 70 -14.55 3.91 -1.94
CA HIS A 70 -13.73 5.10 -1.76
C HIS A 70 -12.25 4.75 -1.72
N VAL A 71 -11.87 3.70 -0.97
CA VAL A 71 -10.48 3.25 -0.89
C VAL A 71 -9.98 2.75 -2.25
N GLN A 72 -10.76 1.92 -2.94
CA GLN A 72 -10.42 1.46 -4.29
C GLN A 72 -10.15 2.62 -5.24
N ARG A 73 -11.06 3.58 -5.29
CA ARG A 73 -10.93 4.75 -6.19
C ARG A 73 -9.67 5.53 -5.88
N ALA A 74 -9.43 5.84 -4.61
CA ALA A 74 -8.25 6.58 -4.19
C ALA A 74 -6.93 5.86 -4.53
N ILE A 75 -6.87 4.54 -4.34
CA ILE A 75 -5.70 3.73 -4.73
C ILE A 75 -5.47 3.80 -6.24
N ILE A 76 -6.50 3.57 -7.04
CA ILE A 76 -6.39 3.58 -8.50
C ILE A 76 -5.97 4.97 -9.00
N ASP A 77 -6.59 6.03 -8.52
CA ASP A 77 -6.30 7.40 -8.95
C ASP A 77 -4.84 7.78 -8.65
N LYS A 78 -4.33 7.45 -7.45
CA LYS A 78 -2.95 7.77 -7.07
C LYS A 78 -1.91 6.89 -7.76
N MET A 79 -2.19 5.61 -7.95
CA MET A 79 -1.21 4.67 -8.48
C MET A 79 -1.23 4.58 -10.01
N ALA A 80 -2.30 4.94 -10.69
CA ALA A 80 -2.41 4.87 -12.15
C ALA A 80 -1.35 5.72 -12.87
N SER A 81 -0.91 6.82 -12.26
CA SER A 81 0.12 7.70 -12.80
C SER A 81 1.56 7.20 -12.58
N LEU A 82 1.76 6.18 -11.74
CA LEU A 82 3.08 5.63 -11.48
C LEU A 82 3.58 4.82 -12.69
N PRO A 83 4.90 4.82 -12.94
CA PRO A 83 5.51 3.91 -13.90
C PRO A 83 5.16 2.44 -13.61
N GLU A 84 5.07 1.62 -14.65
CA GLU A 84 4.76 0.18 -14.53
C GLU A 84 5.71 -0.54 -13.57
N LEU A 85 6.99 -0.18 -13.59
CA LEU A 85 8.02 -0.72 -12.68
C LEU A 85 7.66 -0.54 -11.20
N LEU A 86 6.89 0.48 -10.86
CA LEU A 86 6.45 0.76 -9.50
C LEU A 86 5.06 0.19 -9.17
N ARG A 87 4.49 -0.67 -10.01
CA ARG A 87 3.15 -1.25 -9.83
C ARG A 87 3.19 -2.77 -9.83
N ASN A 88 4.04 -3.38 -8.99
CA ASN A 88 4.19 -4.84 -8.92
C ASN A 88 3.20 -5.47 -7.98
N SER A 89 3.14 -5.04 -6.73
CA SER A 89 2.18 -5.59 -5.76
C SER A 89 1.76 -4.60 -4.69
N LEU A 90 0.60 -4.85 -4.12
CA LEU A 90 0.08 -4.18 -2.94
C LEU A 90 -0.28 -5.22 -1.89
N THR A 91 0.29 -5.11 -0.71
CA THR A 91 -0.06 -5.91 0.46
C THR A 91 -0.91 -5.09 1.41
N TRP A 92 -2.03 -5.66 1.83
CA TRP A 92 -2.99 -5.00 2.73
C TRP A 92 -3.35 -5.92 3.89
N ASP A 93 -3.82 -5.33 4.99
CA ASP A 93 -4.43 -6.13 6.05
C ASP A 93 -5.80 -6.66 5.61
N GLN A 94 -6.34 -7.61 6.36
CA GLN A 94 -7.63 -8.24 6.08
C GLN A 94 -8.80 -7.31 6.45
N GLY A 95 -8.85 -6.12 5.88
CA GLY A 95 -9.91 -5.15 6.12
C GLY A 95 -11.04 -5.22 5.08
N ALA A 96 -12.26 -4.94 5.50
CA ALA A 96 -13.41 -4.82 4.60
C ALA A 96 -13.24 -3.67 3.59
N GLU A 97 -12.40 -2.68 3.91
CA GLU A 97 -12.05 -1.55 3.05
C GLU A 97 -11.34 -1.95 1.77
N LEU A 98 -10.81 -3.16 1.67
CA LEU A 98 -10.23 -3.69 0.43
C LEU A 98 -11.03 -4.84 -0.18
N ALA A 99 -12.34 -4.93 0.09
CA ALA A 99 -13.20 -5.96 -0.49
C ALA A 99 -13.22 -5.95 -2.03
N LEU A 100 -12.90 -4.82 -2.65
CA LEU A 100 -12.83 -4.67 -4.11
C LEU A 100 -11.41 -4.84 -4.69
N HIS A 101 -10.54 -5.57 -4.00
CA HIS A 101 -9.13 -5.77 -4.38
C HIS A 101 -8.94 -6.33 -5.80
N LYS A 102 -9.86 -7.16 -6.31
CA LYS A 102 -9.81 -7.69 -7.68
C LYS A 102 -9.91 -6.57 -8.73
N ARG A 103 -10.71 -5.53 -8.47
CA ARG A 103 -10.81 -4.37 -9.35
C ARG A 103 -9.54 -3.52 -9.32
N ILE A 104 -8.92 -3.38 -8.15
CA ILE A 104 -7.63 -2.68 -8.02
C ILE A 104 -6.58 -3.40 -8.85
N GLY A 105 -6.44 -4.70 -8.69
CA GLY A 105 -5.49 -5.52 -9.43
C GLY A 105 -5.68 -5.45 -10.94
N ALA A 106 -6.93 -5.55 -11.41
CA ALA A 106 -7.27 -5.46 -12.83
C ALA A 106 -7.00 -4.06 -13.42
N SER A 107 -7.33 -2.99 -12.67
CA SER A 107 -7.15 -1.61 -13.16
C SER A 107 -5.70 -1.17 -13.22
N LEU A 108 -4.85 -1.69 -12.34
CA LEU A 108 -3.45 -1.29 -12.21
C LEU A 108 -2.46 -2.31 -12.78
N ASP A 109 -2.96 -3.46 -13.24
CA ASP A 109 -2.15 -4.62 -13.62
C ASP A 109 -1.15 -4.96 -12.51
N MET A 110 -1.66 -5.14 -11.29
CA MET A 110 -0.89 -5.29 -10.08
C MET A 110 -1.44 -6.42 -9.22
N ALA A 111 -0.57 -7.22 -8.62
CA ALA A 111 -0.97 -8.25 -7.67
C ALA A 111 -1.39 -7.61 -6.34
N VAL A 112 -2.50 -8.09 -5.76
CA VAL A 112 -2.96 -7.64 -4.43
C VAL A 112 -2.93 -8.83 -3.47
N TYR A 113 -2.20 -8.68 -2.37
CA TYR A 113 -2.04 -9.68 -1.33
C TYR A 113 -2.62 -9.21 -0.01
N PHE A 114 -3.04 -10.16 0.81
CA PHE A 114 -3.44 -9.90 2.19
C PHE A 114 -2.41 -10.49 3.15
N CYS A 115 -2.20 -9.82 4.28
CA CYS A 115 -1.37 -10.35 5.34
C CYS A 115 -1.99 -11.60 5.96
N ASP A 116 -1.14 -12.53 6.39
CA ASP A 116 -1.60 -13.65 7.20
C ASP A 116 -2.15 -13.14 8.54
N PRO A 117 -3.19 -13.79 9.08
CA PRO A 117 -3.71 -13.45 10.40
C PRO A 117 -2.59 -13.45 11.45
N HIS A 118 -2.56 -12.41 12.29
CA HIS A 118 -1.57 -12.26 13.37
C HIS A 118 -0.10 -12.13 12.92
N SER A 119 0.15 -11.66 11.72
CA SER A 119 1.50 -11.46 11.16
C SER A 119 1.83 -9.98 10.92
N PRO A 120 1.89 -9.14 11.98
CA PRO A 120 2.13 -7.70 11.83
C PRO A 120 3.48 -7.37 11.21
N TRP A 121 4.48 -8.26 11.34
CA TRP A 121 5.80 -8.08 10.72
C TRP A 121 5.76 -8.03 9.19
N GLN A 122 4.71 -8.52 8.55
CA GLN A 122 4.53 -8.44 7.10
C GLN A 122 4.25 -7.01 6.61
N ARG A 123 3.96 -6.09 7.54
CA ARG A 123 3.70 -4.66 7.28
C ARG A 123 4.54 -3.72 8.15
N GLY A 124 5.71 -4.15 8.56
CA GLY A 124 6.59 -3.36 9.44
C GLY A 124 6.93 -1.98 8.89
N THR A 125 7.06 -1.84 7.58
CA THR A 125 7.32 -0.56 6.91
C THR A 125 6.15 0.40 7.07
N ASN A 126 4.93 -0.08 6.89
CA ASN A 126 3.73 0.72 7.01
C ASN A 126 3.48 1.15 8.47
N GLU A 127 3.64 0.26 9.43
CA GLU A 127 3.48 0.58 10.85
C GLU A 127 4.44 1.69 11.30
N ASN A 128 5.70 1.63 10.88
CA ASN A 128 6.67 2.67 11.17
C ASN A 128 6.25 4.03 10.57
N THR A 129 5.80 4.03 9.32
CA THR A 129 5.32 5.24 8.65
C THR A 129 4.07 5.80 9.32
N ASN A 130 3.13 4.95 9.70
CA ASN A 130 1.93 5.37 10.42
C ASN A 130 2.28 6.04 11.77
N GLY A 131 3.30 5.55 12.46
CA GLY A 131 3.83 6.20 13.66
C GLY A 131 4.33 7.61 13.41
N LEU A 132 5.04 7.85 12.30
CA LEU A 132 5.50 9.19 11.89
C LEU A 132 4.33 10.10 11.50
N LEU A 133 3.33 9.57 10.81
CA LEU A 133 2.14 10.32 10.38
C LEU A 133 1.32 10.84 11.56
N ARG A 134 1.37 10.18 12.72
CA ARG A 134 0.68 10.68 13.92
C ARG A 134 1.23 11.99 14.47
N GLN A 135 2.39 12.43 14.02
CA GLN A 135 2.89 13.77 14.31
C GLN A 135 2.09 14.87 13.58
N TYR A 136 1.55 14.54 12.40
CA TYR A 136 0.71 15.45 11.58
C TYR A 136 -0.78 15.23 11.82
N PHE A 137 -1.18 14.01 12.09
CA PHE A 137 -2.56 13.55 12.24
C PHE A 137 -2.76 12.88 13.60
N PRO A 138 -2.88 13.66 14.68
CA PRO A 138 -3.03 13.09 16.03
C PRO A 138 -4.24 12.17 16.15
N LYS A 139 -4.13 11.15 16.97
CA LYS A 139 -5.26 10.26 17.28
C LYS A 139 -6.43 11.07 17.84
N GLY A 140 -7.66 10.66 17.50
CA GLY A 140 -8.86 11.29 18.01
C GLY A 140 -9.28 12.57 17.28
N THR A 141 -8.57 12.97 16.23
CA THR A 141 -8.97 14.10 15.36
C THR A 141 -9.85 13.64 14.21
N ASP A 142 -10.62 14.57 13.65
CA ASP A 142 -11.36 14.35 12.41
C ASP A 142 -10.39 14.51 11.22
N LEU A 143 -10.10 13.42 10.54
CA LEU A 143 -9.15 13.40 9.42
C LEU A 143 -9.78 13.86 8.09
N SER A 144 -11.11 13.91 8.00
CA SER A 144 -11.80 14.32 6.76
C SER A 144 -11.61 15.80 6.42
N LYS A 145 -11.27 16.60 7.42
CA LYS A 145 -11.06 18.04 7.27
C LYS A 145 -9.73 18.44 6.60
N TYR A 146 -8.79 17.50 6.48
CA TYR A 146 -7.52 17.78 5.82
C TYR A 146 -7.69 17.67 4.30
N PRO A 147 -7.40 18.75 3.54
CA PRO A 147 -7.51 18.70 2.09
C PRO A 147 -6.41 17.86 1.45
N GLU A 148 -6.61 17.43 0.21
CA GLU A 148 -5.67 16.56 -0.49
C GLU A 148 -4.27 17.19 -0.64
N ASP A 149 -4.20 18.46 -0.96
CA ASP A 149 -2.93 19.20 -1.08
C ASP A 149 -2.12 19.21 0.23
N TYR A 150 -2.79 19.26 1.37
CA TYR A 150 -2.12 19.11 2.66
C TYR A 150 -1.56 17.71 2.87
N LEU A 151 -2.31 16.66 2.50
CA LEU A 151 -1.83 15.29 2.55
C LEU A 151 -0.62 15.10 1.64
N ASP A 152 -0.67 15.61 0.44
CA ASP A 152 0.45 15.55 -0.52
C ASP A 152 1.69 16.27 0.03
N ALA A 153 1.53 17.43 0.65
CA ALA A 153 2.63 18.17 1.28
C ALA A 153 3.26 17.37 2.45
N VAL A 154 2.44 16.71 3.27
CA VAL A 154 2.94 15.84 4.35
C VAL A 154 3.71 14.65 3.77
N ALA A 155 3.20 14.01 2.72
CA ALA A 155 3.89 12.92 2.05
C ALA A 155 5.23 13.37 1.46
N GLU A 156 5.29 14.52 0.81
CA GLU A 156 6.53 15.11 0.29
C GLU A 156 7.55 15.36 1.41
N GLU A 157 7.11 15.92 2.54
CA GLU A 157 7.98 16.14 3.69
C GLU A 157 8.56 14.83 4.24
N LEU A 158 7.75 13.77 4.35
CA LEU A 158 8.21 12.45 4.76
C LEU A 158 9.18 11.83 3.75
N ASN A 159 8.91 12.00 2.46
CA ASN A 159 9.76 11.50 1.38
C ASN A 159 11.08 12.27 1.23
N ASP A 160 11.14 13.48 1.77
CA ASP A 160 12.35 14.32 1.79
C ASP A 160 13.18 14.18 3.08
N ARG A 161 12.79 13.32 3.99
CA ARG A 161 13.57 13.02 5.21
C ARG A 161 14.56 11.89 4.97
N PRO A 162 15.86 12.08 5.26
CA PRO A 162 16.82 11.00 5.24
C PRO A 162 16.41 9.83 6.16
N ARG A 163 16.57 8.60 5.69
CA ARG A 163 16.23 7.39 6.43
C ARG A 163 17.48 6.59 6.77
N LYS A 164 17.65 6.25 8.03
CA LYS A 164 18.77 5.41 8.48
C LYS A 164 18.79 4.06 7.74
N THR A 165 17.62 3.47 7.51
CA THR A 165 17.47 2.20 6.78
C THR A 165 17.85 2.28 5.29
N LEU A 166 17.97 3.49 4.73
CA LEU A 166 18.41 3.76 3.36
C LEU A 166 19.85 4.32 3.31
N GLY A 167 20.64 4.12 4.35
CA GLY A 167 21.98 4.74 4.43
C GLY A 167 21.93 6.27 4.45
N PHE A 168 20.91 6.83 5.08
CA PHE A 168 20.61 8.28 5.14
C PHE A 168 20.20 8.92 3.82
N MET A 169 19.91 8.14 2.79
CA MET A 169 19.22 8.64 1.60
C MET A 169 17.76 8.99 1.91
N LYS A 170 17.22 9.90 1.14
CA LYS A 170 15.79 10.23 1.19
C LYS A 170 14.99 9.20 0.37
N PRO A 171 13.75 8.87 0.77
CA PRO A 171 12.86 8.05 -0.06
C PRO A 171 12.69 8.59 -1.49
N SER A 172 12.57 9.92 -1.64
CA SER A 172 12.47 10.58 -2.95
C SER A 172 13.71 10.37 -3.84
N GLU A 173 14.89 10.39 -3.26
CA GLU A 173 16.14 10.12 -3.98
C GLU A 173 16.26 8.64 -4.35
N LYS A 174 15.92 7.75 -3.42
CA LYS A 174 16.04 6.30 -3.61
C LYS A 174 15.11 5.78 -4.69
N ILE A 175 13.88 6.28 -4.76
CA ILE A 175 12.93 5.84 -5.80
C ILE A 175 13.37 6.28 -7.19
N ILE A 176 13.93 7.48 -7.33
CA ILE A 176 14.49 7.98 -8.59
C ILE A 176 15.70 7.14 -9.00
N GLU A 177 16.63 6.87 -8.08
CA GLU A 177 17.78 6.00 -8.33
C GLU A 177 17.39 4.64 -8.91
N LEU A 178 16.34 4.01 -8.34
CA LEU A 178 15.86 2.72 -8.82
C LEU A 178 15.17 2.81 -10.19
N LEU A 179 14.48 3.90 -10.47
CA LEU A 179 13.85 4.13 -11.77
C LEU A 179 14.92 4.37 -12.87
N ASP A 180 15.98 5.09 -12.54
CA ASP A 180 17.06 5.39 -13.48
C ASP A 180 17.97 4.16 -13.73
N ALA A 181 17.99 3.21 -12.83
CA ALA A 181 18.77 1.97 -12.95
C ALA A 181 18.05 0.86 -13.75
N ALA A 182 16.77 1.05 -14.03
CA ALA A 182 15.93 0.08 -14.73
C ALA A 182 15.92 0.35 -16.24
#